data_63dcb145a5f3324f50b94a3af87cd4f4
#
_entry.id   63dcb145a5f3324f50b94a3af87cd4f4
#
_cell.length_a   1.000
_cell.length_b   1.000
_cell.length_c   1.000
_cell.angle_alpha   90.00
_cell.angle_beta   90.00
_cell.angle_gamma   90.00
#
_symmetry.space_group_name_H-M   'P 1'
#
loop_
_entity.id
_entity.type
_entity.pdbx_description
1 polymer ?
#
loop_
_entity_poly.entity_id
_entity_poly.type
_entity_poly.pdbx_seq_one_letter_code
_entity_poly.pdbx_strand_id
1 'polypeptide(L)'
;MPQAVDNYGRPVHSLRIQVNTVCNFGCFFCHMEGTGVHSETMTPAEIERIVATAKRWGVNKVKFTGGEPTLRPDILEIIRRTRKHITGNISMTTNGIMLKRMSKELKEAGLDRVNISLHSIDRERFQFITGTDSIDQVMDGIRAAKEAGFDPIKINFVVLKDVNVDQIPLMIELSAREKFILQLIEFETTREMENSEEFKKYHVKLDPIEERLSRVASSVEFNDLHRRPRYHVPSESGEAVVEFVKPMRNAEFCNNCTRLRVTSTGYLKPCLMRGDNYDNILSHIRKNEDDKKLDDLFLNSVKKREPYWKKEDEIEDSGQVFWVSEG
;
A
#
# COMPACT_ATOMS: atom_id res chain seq x y z
N MET A 1 -18.59 19.31 1.94
CA MET A 1 -17.90 19.31 0.62
C MET A 1 -18.56 18.24 -0.24
N PRO A 2 -18.70 18.44 -1.55
CA PRO A 2 -19.19 17.39 -2.43
C PRO A 2 -18.24 16.19 -2.41
N GLN A 3 -18.79 15.01 -2.63
CA GLN A 3 -18.04 13.75 -2.63
C GLN A 3 -18.01 13.20 -4.06
N ALA A 4 -16.80 12.98 -4.61
CA ALA A 4 -16.65 12.29 -5.87
C ALA A 4 -17.00 10.81 -5.70
N VAL A 5 -17.93 10.31 -6.53
CA VAL A 5 -18.43 8.93 -6.53
C VAL A 5 -18.37 8.39 -7.95
N ASP A 6 -17.95 7.15 -8.11
CA ASP A 6 -17.92 6.47 -9.40
C ASP A 6 -19.28 5.88 -9.80
N ASN A 7 -19.35 5.31 -10.99
CA ASN A 7 -20.57 4.72 -11.54
C ASN A 7 -21.05 3.46 -10.78
N TYR A 8 -20.26 2.94 -9.84
CA TYR A 8 -20.56 1.79 -8.97
C TYR A 8 -20.91 2.21 -7.54
N GLY A 9 -21.10 3.52 -7.29
CA GLY A 9 -21.42 4.06 -5.97
C GLY A 9 -20.24 4.11 -5.01
N ARG A 10 -18.99 3.92 -5.46
CA ARG A 10 -17.81 3.92 -4.60
C ARG A 10 -17.23 5.34 -4.48
N PRO A 11 -17.21 5.93 -3.30
CA PRO A 11 -16.61 7.25 -3.09
C PRO A 11 -15.08 7.21 -3.22
N VAL A 12 -14.46 8.37 -3.50
CA VAL A 12 -13.00 8.54 -3.44
C VAL A 12 -12.65 9.32 -2.18
N HIS A 13 -12.13 8.64 -1.17
CA HIS A 13 -11.68 9.25 0.07
C HIS A 13 -10.17 9.45 0.15
N SER A 14 -9.40 8.72 -0.67
CA SER A 14 -7.95 8.75 -0.60
C SER A 14 -7.26 8.81 -1.96
N LEU A 15 -6.19 9.61 -2.04
CA LEU A 15 -5.21 9.52 -3.11
C LEU A 15 -4.04 8.63 -2.69
N ARG A 16 -3.55 7.82 -3.64
CA ARG A 16 -2.24 7.20 -3.56
C ARG A 16 -1.35 7.84 -4.63
N ILE A 17 -0.32 8.54 -4.20
CA ILE A 17 0.57 9.32 -5.07
C ILE A 17 1.93 8.63 -5.15
N GLN A 18 2.30 8.19 -6.33
CA GLN A 18 3.64 7.73 -6.63
C GLN A 18 4.52 8.96 -6.84
N VAL A 19 5.50 9.17 -5.96
CA VAL A 19 6.33 10.37 -6.00
C VAL A 19 7.60 10.21 -6.84
N ASN A 20 8.04 8.97 -7.07
CA ASN A 20 9.18 8.60 -7.89
C ASN A 20 9.05 7.13 -8.34
N THR A 21 9.99 6.67 -9.17
CA THR A 21 10.10 5.25 -9.57
C THR A 21 11.43 4.62 -9.15
N VAL A 22 12.36 5.42 -8.59
CA VAL A 22 13.66 4.93 -8.11
C VAL A 22 13.48 4.22 -6.78
N CYS A 23 14.10 3.06 -6.62
CA CYS A 23 14.14 2.28 -5.39
C CYS A 23 15.54 1.72 -5.17
N ASN A 24 15.95 1.61 -3.92
CA ASN A 24 17.19 0.94 -3.51
C ASN A 24 16.99 -0.53 -3.11
N PHE A 25 15.76 -1.07 -3.33
CA PHE A 25 15.46 -2.50 -3.33
C PHE A 25 15.17 -2.97 -4.75
N GLY A 26 15.42 -4.27 -5.00
CA GLY A 26 15.08 -4.99 -6.22
C GLY A 26 14.11 -6.14 -5.95
N CYS A 27 13.02 -5.90 -5.20
CA CYS A 27 12.07 -6.97 -4.86
C CYS A 27 11.51 -7.63 -6.13
N PHE A 28 11.69 -8.92 -6.28
CA PHE A 28 11.30 -9.63 -7.50
C PHE A 28 9.79 -9.57 -7.78
N PHE A 29 8.95 -9.50 -6.75
CA PHE A 29 7.49 -9.42 -6.85
C PHE A 29 6.96 -7.97 -7.04
N CYS A 30 7.84 -6.96 -7.20
CA CYS A 30 7.42 -5.56 -7.21
C CYS A 30 6.65 -5.20 -8.47
N HIS A 31 5.38 -4.81 -8.32
CA HIS A 31 4.55 -4.35 -9.43
C HIS A 31 4.80 -2.88 -9.84
N MET A 32 5.76 -2.16 -9.21
CA MET A 32 6.14 -0.76 -9.50
C MET A 32 4.94 0.20 -9.68
N GLU A 33 3.91 0.08 -8.84
CA GLU A 33 2.61 0.79 -8.96
C GLU A 33 1.92 0.61 -10.34
N GLY A 34 2.34 -0.41 -11.11
CA GLY A 34 1.84 -0.71 -12.45
C GLY A 34 2.16 0.37 -13.49
N THR A 35 3.28 1.08 -13.36
CA THR A 35 3.66 2.20 -14.24
C THR A 35 5.04 2.06 -14.88
N GLY A 36 5.86 1.12 -14.40
CA GLY A 36 7.26 1.00 -14.85
C GLY A 36 8.17 2.11 -14.30
N VAL A 37 9.36 2.25 -14.91
CA VAL A 37 10.37 3.22 -14.49
C VAL A 37 10.33 4.47 -15.38
N HIS A 38 10.30 5.66 -14.75
CA HIS A 38 10.31 6.96 -15.42
C HIS A 38 11.30 7.90 -14.74
N SER A 39 12.02 8.69 -15.54
CA SER A 39 12.94 9.73 -15.03
C SER A 39 12.25 11.02 -14.67
N GLU A 40 11.15 11.36 -15.37
CA GLU A 40 10.36 12.57 -15.12
C GLU A 40 9.43 12.36 -13.93
N THR A 41 9.39 13.34 -13.02
CA THR A 41 8.49 13.35 -11.87
C THR A 41 7.83 14.71 -11.70
N MET A 42 6.68 14.72 -11.03
CA MET A 42 5.99 15.96 -10.66
C MET A 42 6.82 16.78 -9.65
N THR A 43 6.77 18.10 -9.74
CA THR A 43 7.28 19.01 -8.71
C THR A 43 6.38 19.00 -7.46
N PRO A 44 6.89 19.46 -6.29
CA PRO A 44 6.05 19.61 -5.09
C PRO A 44 4.82 20.50 -5.30
N ALA A 45 4.93 21.55 -6.10
CA ALA A 45 3.81 22.46 -6.41
C ALA A 45 2.74 21.79 -7.30
N GLU A 46 3.16 20.97 -8.26
CA GLU A 46 2.24 20.21 -9.11
C GLU A 46 1.48 19.17 -8.30
N ILE A 47 2.16 18.45 -7.36
CA ILE A 47 1.52 17.51 -6.44
C ILE A 47 0.53 18.25 -5.53
N GLU A 48 0.91 19.41 -4.97
CA GLU A 48 0.02 20.25 -4.14
C GLU A 48 -1.25 20.61 -4.92
N ARG A 49 -1.15 20.99 -6.18
CA ARG A 49 -2.31 21.36 -7.01
C ARG A 49 -3.24 20.18 -7.27
N ILE A 50 -2.70 18.98 -7.49
CA ILE A 50 -3.51 17.75 -7.61
C ILE A 50 -4.23 17.45 -6.29
N VAL A 51 -3.54 17.56 -5.15
CA VAL A 51 -4.12 17.33 -3.83
C VAL A 51 -5.23 18.33 -3.52
N ALA A 52 -5.02 19.62 -3.85
CA ALA A 52 -6.01 20.67 -3.67
C ALA A 52 -7.29 20.40 -4.51
N THR A 53 -7.12 19.97 -5.76
CA THR A 53 -8.23 19.53 -6.62
C THR A 53 -9.00 18.38 -5.99
N ALA A 54 -8.31 17.33 -5.60
CA ALA A 54 -8.94 16.16 -4.98
C ALA A 54 -9.65 16.51 -3.65
N LYS A 55 -9.08 17.42 -2.87
CA LYS A 55 -9.69 17.90 -1.62
C LYS A 55 -11.04 18.56 -1.83
N ARG A 56 -11.24 19.34 -2.90
CA ARG A 56 -12.54 19.95 -3.24
C ARG A 56 -13.64 18.90 -3.42
N TRP A 57 -13.26 17.66 -3.79
CA TRP A 57 -14.15 16.53 -4.06
C TRP A 57 -14.15 15.46 -2.98
N GLY A 58 -13.82 15.83 -1.75
CA GLY A 58 -14.00 14.97 -0.57
C GLY A 58 -12.83 14.06 -0.22
N VAL A 59 -11.71 14.14 -0.95
CA VAL A 59 -10.49 13.41 -0.55
C VAL A 59 -9.90 14.04 0.70
N ASN A 60 -9.67 13.21 1.72
CA ASN A 60 -9.08 13.65 2.99
C ASN A 60 -7.98 12.70 3.50
N LYS A 61 -7.53 11.79 2.68
CA LYS A 61 -6.41 10.88 3.00
C LYS A 61 -5.45 10.84 1.82
N VAL A 62 -4.14 10.93 2.09
CA VAL A 62 -3.09 10.80 1.07
C VAL A 62 -2.10 9.73 1.52
N LYS A 63 -1.73 8.86 0.58
CA LYS A 63 -0.65 7.90 0.78
C LYS A 63 0.43 8.13 -0.27
N PHE A 64 1.63 8.44 0.16
CA PHE A 64 2.80 8.49 -0.70
C PHE A 64 3.39 7.10 -0.91
N THR A 65 3.69 6.80 -2.16
CA THR A 65 4.38 5.59 -2.62
C THR A 65 5.40 5.98 -3.67
N GLY A 66 6.04 4.99 -4.29
CA GLY A 66 6.99 5.25 -5.37
C GLY A 66 7.64 3.95 -5.82
N GLY A 67 8.90 4.07 -6.19
CA GLY A 67 9.92 3.10 -5.85
C GLY A 67 10.15 3.19 -4.34
N GLU A 68 11.07 4.04 -3.89
CA GLU A 68 11.21 4.38 -2.47
C GLU A 68 11.03 5.90 -2.28
N PRO A 69 9.94 6.36 -1.63
CA PRO A 69 9.65 7.78 -1.46
C PRO A 69 10.73 8.56 -0.71
N THR A 70 11.42 7.92 0.24
CA THR A 70 12.45 8.58 1.05
C THR A 70 13.75 8.87 0.29
N LEU A 71 13.91 8.33 -0.92
CA LEU A 71 15.01 8.69 -1.82
C LEU A 71 14.74 9.97 -2.61
N ARG A 72 13.51 10.49 -2.55
CA ARG A 72 13.15 11.73 -3.21
C ARG A 72 13.63 12.93 -2.38
N PRO A 73 14.52 13.82 -2.90
CA PRO A 73 15.15 14.87 -2.09
C PRO A 73 14.17 15.89 -1.49
N ASP A 74 13.09 16.18 -2.20
CA ASP A 74 12.07 17.18 -1.81
C ASP A 74 10.84 16.55 -1.12
N ILE A 75 10.94 15.32 -0.63
CA ILE A 75 9.80 14.59 -0.02
C ILE A 75 9.21 15.33 1.20
N LEU A 76 10.05 15.99 2.00
CA LEU A 76 9.60 16.77 3.15
C LEU A 76 8.76 17.99 2.72
N GLU A 77 9.15 18.65 1.62
CA GLU A 77 8.37 19.75 1.04
C GLU A 77 7.03 19.25 0.51
N ILE A 78 6.99 18.12 -0.20
CA ILE A 78 5.76 17.49 -0.69
C ILE A 78 4.79 17.22 0.47
N ILE A 79 5.29 16.66 1.58
CA ILE A 79 4.46 16.37 2.75
C ILE A 79 3.91 17.66 3.36
N ARG A 80 4.75 18.68 3.59
CA ARG A 80 4.32 19.98 4.15
C ARG A 80 3.28 20.67 3.28
N ARG A 81 3.46 20.66 1.97
CA ARG A 81 2.49 21.23 1.01
C ARG A 81 1.18 20.46 1.03
N THR A 82 1.22 19.14 1.04
CA THR A 82 0.03 18.28 1.15
C THR A 82 -0.73 18.53 2.45
N ARG A 83 -0.03 18.72 3.57
CA ARG A 83 -0.63 18.96 4.88
C ARG A 83 -1.47 20.24 4.94
N LYS A 84 -1.17 21.25 4.12
CA LYS A 84 -2.00 22.48 4.02
C LYS A 84 -3.45 22.18 3.60
N HIS A 85 -3.67 21.12 2.83
CA HIS A 85 -4.98 20.78 2.28
C HIS A 85 -5.65 19.59 2.98
N ILE A 86 -4.87 18.64 3.48
CA ILE A 86 -5.36 17.39 4.05
C ILE A 86 -5.35 17.48 5.58
N THR A 87 -6.52 17.51 6.19
CA THR A 87 -6.68 17.48 7.65
C THR A 87 -6.75 16.05 8.21
N GLY A 88 -7.05 15.08 7.36
CA GLY A 88 -7.04 13.66 7.70
C GLY A 88 -5.64 13.05 7.58
N ASN A 89 -5.59 11.75 7.30
CA ASN A 89 -4.36 10.97 7.38
C ASN A 89 -3.45 11.13 6.15
N ILE A 90 -2.20 11.52 6.39
CA ILE A 90 -1.11 11.45 5.41
C ILE A 90 -0.18 10.31 5.82
N SER A 91 0.00 9.35 4.92
CA SER A 91 0.81 8.17 5.18
C SER A 91 1.82 7.92 4.06
N MET A 92 2.82 7.09 4.35
CA MET A 92 3.85 6.68 3.39
C MET A 92 4.04 5.18 3.44
N THR A 93 4.26 4.55 2.29
CA THR A 93 4.81 3.20 2.21
C THR A 93 6.29 3.33 1.87
N THR A 94 7.16 2.71 2.66
CA THR A 94 8.62 2.80 2.54
C THR A 94 9.26 1.45 2.84
N ASN A 95 10.45 1.22 2.30
CA ASN A 95 11.29 0.08 2.67
C ASN A 95 11.99 0.25 4.04
N GLY A 96 11.94 1.44 4.62
CA GLY A 96 12.42 1.69 5.99
C GLY A 96 13.89 2.05 6.14
N ILE A 97 14.75 1.85 5.15
CA ILE A 97 16.21 2.08 5.28
C ILE A 97 16.54 3.51 5.74
N MET A 98 15.85 4.50 5.17
CA MET A 98 16.15 5.91 5.48
C MET A 98 15.48 6.41 6.76
N LEU A 99 14.57 5.63 7.37
CA LEU A 99 13.79 6.08 8.52
C LEU A 99 14.65 6.39 9.75
N LYS A 100 15.77 5.68 9.96
CA LYS A 100 16.71 6.01 11.05
C LYS A 100 17.17 7.47 11.00
N ARG A 101 17.31 8.03 9.80
CA ARG A 101 17.76 9.41 9.57
C ARG A 101 16.63 10.41 9.46
N MET A 102 15.46 9.99 8.97
CA MET A 102 14.41 10.91 8.50
C MET A 102 13.13 10.87 9.33
N SER A 103 12.94 9.90 10.23
CA SER A 103 11.64 9.71 10.92
C SER A 103 11.15 10.97 11.63
N LYS A 104 12.04 11.68 12.34
CA LYS A 104 11.70 12.91 13.05
C LYS A 104 11.26 14.01 12.09
N GLU A 105 12.02 14.26 11.03
CA GLU A 105 11.73 15.30 10.04
C GLU A 105 10.45 14.99 9.25
N LEU A 106 10.21 13.71 8.93
CA LEU A 106 8.97 13.26 8.28
C LEU A 106 7.75 13.51 9.18
N LYS A 107 7.88 13.24 10.48
CA LYS A 107 6.82 13.51 11.47
C LYS A 107 6.56 15.01 11.59
N GLU A 108 7.60 15.82 11.73
CA GLU A 108 7.53 17.28 11.80
C GLU A 108 6.97 17.91 10.51
N ALA A 109 7.23 17.30 9.34
CA ALA A 109 6.65 17.74 8.07
C ALA A 109 5.13 17.48 7.97
N GLY A 110 4.57 16.68 8.88
CA GLY A 110 3.15 16.39 8.95
C GLY A 110 2.75 15.00 8.43
N LEU A 111 3.70 14.06 8.33
CA LEU A 111 3.38 12.65 8.08
C LEU A 111 2.78 12.02 9.34
N ASP A 112 1.60 11.40 9.23
CA ASP A 112 0.92 10.80 10.37
C ASP A 112 1.35 9.36 10.62
N ARG A 113 1.59 8.58 9.53
CA ARG A 113 1.81 7.14 9.63
C ARG A 113 2.77 6.62 8.56
N VAL A 114 3.54 5.61 8.93
CA VAL A 114 4.39 4.82 8.02
C VAL A 114 3.90 3.39 7.91
N ASN A 115 3.94 2.86 6.68
CA ASN A 115 3.82 1.45 6.39
C ASN A 115 5.20 0.99 5.91
N ILE A 116 5.87 0.13 6.67
CA ILE A 116 7.24 -0.31 6.38
C ILE A 116 7.20 -1.70 5.78
N SER A 117 7.90 -1.91 4.69
CA SER A 117 8.00 -3.21 4.03
C SER A 117 9.10 -4.06 4.69
N LEU A 118 8.69 -5.19 5.30
CA LEU A 118 9.59 -6.18 5.88
C LEU A 118 9.05 -7.57 5.53
N HIS A 119 9.63 -8.21 4.52
CA HIS A 119 9.10 -9.44 3.93
C HIS A 119 9.79 -10.72 4.43
N SER A 120 10.77 -10.58 5.32
CA SER A 120 11.44 -11.66 6.06
C SER A 120 12.19 -11.08 7.24
N ILE A 121 12.35 -11.87 8.31
CA ILE A 121 13.27 -11.60 9.43
C ILE A 121 14.53 -12.47 9.36
N ASP A 122 14.58 -13.41 8.42
CA ASP A 122 15.76 -14.16 8.06
C ASP A 122 16.56 -13.36 7.01
N ARG A 123 17.87 -13.19 7.25
CA ARG A 123 18.76 -12.36 6.43
C ARG A 123 18.89 -12.85 5.00
N GLU A 124 19.06 -14.16 4.81
CA GLU A 124 19.26 -14.74 3.48
C GLU A 124 17.98 -14.64 2.65
N ARG A 125 16.84 -14.95 3.25
CA ARG A 125 15.53 -14.80 2.61
C ARG A 125 15.19 -13.33 2.33
N PHE A 126 15.53 -12.42 3.27
CA PHE A 126 15.35 -10.99 3.05
C PHE A 126 16.17 -10.52 1.84
N GLN A 127 17.45 -10.92 1.76
CA GLN A 127 18.31 -10.61 0.62
C GLN A 127 17.80 -11.23 -0.68
N PHE A 128 17.33 -12.47 -0.64
CA PHE A 128 16.70 -13.12 -1.80
C PHE A 128 15.48 -12.34 -2.30
N ILE A 129 14.61 -11.90 -1.39
CA ILE A 129 13.37 -11.19 -1.73
C ILE A 129 13.66 -9.77 -2.24
N THR A 130 14.55 -9.05 -1.60
CA THR A 130 14.73 -7.59 -1.81
C THR A 130 15.93 -7.24 -2.68
N GLY A 131 16.81 -8.20 -2.95
CA GLY A 131 18.06 -7.99 -3.69
C GLY A 131 19.14 -7.26 -2.88
N THR A 132 18.94 -7.01 -1.56
CA THR A 132 19.90 -6.29 -0.73
C THR A 132 20.05 -6.91 0.66
N ASP A 133 21.25 -6.82 1.25
CA ASP A 133 21.50 -7.18 2.65
C ASP A 133 21.31 -5.96 3.57
N SER A 134 20.07 -5.53 3.74
CA SER A 134 19.74 -4.29 4.48
C SER A 134 18.76 -4.50 5.63
N ILE A 135 18.61 -5.72 6.11
CA ILE A 135 17.62 -6.05 7.15
C ILE A 135 17.85 -5.25 8.44
N ASP A 136 19.10 -5.07 8.85
CA ASP A 136 19.43 -4.32 10.07
C ASP A 136 19.04 -2.85 9.97
N GLN A 137 19.24 -2.23 8.77
CA GLN A 137 18.83 -0.85 8.54
C GLN A 137 17.30 -0.72 8.58
N VAL A 138 16.55 -1.71 8.09
CA VAL A 138 15.08 -1.70 8.19
C VAL A 138 14.63 -1.83 9.64
N MET A 139 15.24 -2.72 10.42
CA MET A 139 14.94 -2.87 11.85
C MET A 139 15.29 -1.60 12.65
N ASP A 140 16.41 -0.96 12.34
CA ASP A 140 16.78 0.36 12.92
C ASP A 140 15.76 1.43 12.53
N GLY A 141 15.28 1.41 11.27
CA GLY A 141 14.24 2.31 10.78
C GLY A 141 12.90 2.13 11.49
N ILE A 142 12.50 0.90 11.81
CA ILE A 142 11.29 0.60 12.58
C ILE A 142 11.40 1.19 13.99
N ARG A 143 12.54 0.99 14.66
CA ARG A 143 12.80 1.58 16.00
C ARG A 143 12.76 3.09 15.97
N ALA A 144 13.45 3.71 15.01
CA ALA A 144 13.48 5.18 14.87
C ALA A 144 12.09 5.77 14.55
N ALA A 145 11.27 5.08 13.75
CA ALA A 145 9.90 5.50 13.49
C ALA A 145 9.05 5.50 14.78
N LYS A 146 9.23 4.48 15.63
CA LYS A 146 8.56 4.39 16.93
C LYS A 146 8.99 5.51 17.86
N GLU A 147 10.29 5.76 17.97
CA GLU A 147 10.87 6.86 18.76
C GLU A 147 10.40 8.24 18.28
N ALA A 148 10.19 8.42 16.98
CA ALA A 148 9.64 9.64 16.41
C ALA A 148 8.11 9.80 16.63
N GLY A 149 7.45 8.84 17.29
CA GLY A 149 6.01 8.89 17.62
C GLY A 149 5.10 8.53 16.48
N PHE A 150 5.55 7.70 15.53
CA PHE A 150 4.62 7.09 14.58
C PHE A 150 3.87 5.93 15.26
N ASP A 151 2.57 6.11 15.46
CA ASP A 151 1.66 5.13 16.05
C ASP A 151 0.28 5.17 15.37
N PRO A 152 -0.27 4.05 14.88
CA PRO A 152 0.41 2.76 14.73
C PRO A 152 1.39 2.72 13.55
N ILE A 153 2.49 2.01 13.72
CA ILE A 153 3.32 1.55 12.60
C ILE A 153 2.66 0.32 11.98
N LYS A 154 2.67 0.22 10.65
CA LYS A 154 2.26 -1.00 9.95
C LYS A 154 3.44 -1.64 9.26
N ILE A 155 3.57 -2.95 9.41
CA ILE A 155 4.54 -3.74 8.66
C ILE A 155 3.82 -4.47 7.53
N ASN A 156 4.22 -4.18 6.30
CA ASN A 156 3.75 -4.90 5.12
C ASN A 156 4.61 -6.15 4.91
N PHE A 157 3.98 -7.31 4.92
CA PHE A 157 4.60 -8.60 4.70
C PHE A 157 3.87 -9.28 3.53
N VAL A 158 4.47 -9.23 2.33
CA VAL A 158 3.96 -10.00 1.18
C VAL A 158 4.27 -11.46 1.43
N VAL A 159 3.22 -12.29 1.49
CA VAL A 159 3.34 -13.72 1.74
C VAL A 159 3.66 -14.43 0.44
N LEU A 160 4.77 -15.18 0.43
CA LEU A 160 5.32 -15.84 -0.75
C LEU A 160 5.46 -17.33 -0.45
N LYS A 161 4.79 -18.16 -1.27
CA LYS A 161 4.83 -19.62 -1.18
C LYS A 161 6.29 -20.11 -1.23
N ASP A 162 6.62 -21.08 -0.38
CA ASP A 162 7.94 -21.72 -0.28
C ASP A 162 9.12 -20.75 -0.01
N VAL A 163 8.83 -19.49 0.37
CA VAL A 163 9.84 -18.47 0.66
C VAL A 163 9.73 -17.97 2.10
N ASN A 164 8.53 -17.52 2.53
CA ASN A 164 8.38 -16.87 3.84
C ASN A 164 7.08 -17.20 4.59
N VAL A 165 6.24 -18.11 4.09
CA VAL A 165 4.98 -18.51 4.75
C VAL A 165 5.26 -19.06 6.17
N ASP A 166 6.32 -19.84 6.34
CA ASP A 166 6.76 -20.42 7.60
C ASP A 166 7.23 -19.36 8.63
N GLN A 167 7.52 -18.13 8.21
CA GLN A 167 7.88 -17.04 9.10
C GLN A 167 6.68 -16.29 9.70
N ILE A 168 5.46 -16.58 9.27
CA ILE A 168 4.26 -15.87 9.78
C ILE A 168 4.16 -15.96 11.32
N PRO A 169 4.35 -17.12 11.98
CA PRO A 169 4.33 -17.18 13.45
C PRO A 169 5.39 -16.29 14.11
N LEU A 170 6.60 -16.25 13.56
CA LEU A 170 7.67 -15.38 14.06
C LEU A 170 7.37 -13.90 13.85
N MET A 171 6.71 -13.54 12.75
CA MET A 171 6.27 -12.17 12.47
C MET A 171 5.14 -11.74 13.41
N ILE A 172 4.24 -12.65 13.80
CA ILE A 172 3.21 -12.40 14.80
C ILE A 172 3.85 -12.11 16.16
N GLU A 173 4.82 -12.95 16.56
CA GLU A 173 5.58 -12.76 17.81
C GLU A 173 6.33 -11.42 17.81
N LEU A 174 6.98 -11.08 16.69
CA LEU A 174 7.65 -9.79 16.52
C LEU A 174 6.66 -8.63 16.58
N SER A 175 5.46 -8.78 15.99
CA SER A 175 4.39 -7.77 16.03
C SER A 175 3.93 -7.48 17.46
N ALA A 176 3.73 -8.51 18.26
CA ALA A 176 3.35 -8.38 19.68
C ALA A 176 4.44 -7.67 20.48
N ARG A 177 5.70 -8.11 20.34
CA ARG A 177 6.84 -7.56 21.06
C ARG A 177 7.11 -6.08 20.69
N GLU A 178 7.10 -5.76 19.40
CA GLU A 178 7.41 -4.42 18.90
C GLU A 178 6.19 -3.51 18.78
N LYS A 179 4.99 -4.01 19.04
CA LYS A 179 3.72 -3.27 19.03
C LYS A 179 3.43 -2.56 17.70
N PHE A 180 3.57 -3.27 16.58
CA PHE A 180 3.14 -2.81 15.27
C PHE A 180 1.98 -3.65 14.73
N ILE A 181 1.25 -3.14 13.76
CA ILE A 181 0.23 -3.91 13.04
C ILE A 181 0.90 -4.67 11.91
N LEU A 182 0.80 -6.00 11.93
CA LEU A 182 1.26 -6.86 10.85
C LEU A 182 0.21 -6.93 9.73
N GLN A 183 0.56 -6.51 8.52
CA GLN A 183 -0.29 -6.67 7.33
C GLN A 183 0.25 -7.83 6.48
N LEU A 184 -0.42 -8.97 6.52
CA LEU A 184 -0.18 -10.10 5.63
C LEU A 184 -0.84 -9.77 4.27
N ILE A 185 -0.03 -9.67 3.24
CA ILE A 185 -0.46 -9.22 1.91
C ILE A 185 -0.29 -10.37 0.93
N GLU A 186 -1.37 -10.73 0.25
CA GLU A 186 -1.35 -11.69 -0.84
C GLU A 186 -0.51 -11.14 -2.01
N PHE A 187 0.32 -11.98 -2.61
CA PHE A 187 1.05 -11.60 -3.82
C PHE A 187 0.05 -11.31 -4.93
N GLU A 188 0.03 -10.06 -5.42
CA GLU A 188 -0.95 -9.58 -6.39
C GLU A 188 -0.35 -9.38 -7.78
N THR A 189 -1.16 -9.67 -8.80
CA THR A 189 -0.79 -9.48 -10.20
C THR A 189 -2.01 -9.15 -11.07
N THR A 190 -1.81 -8.80 -12.34
CA THR A 190 -2.89 -8.56 -13.31
C THR A 190 -3.42 -9.89 -13.86
N ARG A 191 -4.62 -9.88 -14.48
CA ARG A 191 -5.24 -11.07 -15.11
C ARG A 191 -4.30 -11.72 -16.14
N GLU A 192 -3.59 -10.89 -16.91
CA GLU A 192 -2.69 -11.35 -17.95
C GLU A 192 -1.49 -12.10 -17.38
N MET A 193 -1.08 -11.74 -16.16
CA MET A 193 0.11 -12.29 -15.50
C MET A 193 -0.21 -13.42 -14.51
N GLU A 194 -1.48 -13.74 -14.24
CA GLU A 194 -1.85 -14.85 -13.33
C GLU A 194 -1.30 -16.21 -13.79
N ASN A 195 -1.07 -16.35 -15.10
CA ASN A 195 -0.51 -17.56 -15.67
C ASN A 195 1.03 -17.56 -15.77
N SER A 196 1.70 -16.48 -15.33
CA SER A 196 3.16 -16.44 -15.32
C SER A 196 3.74 -17.49 -14.36
N GLU A 197 4.93 -18.02 -14.73
CA GLU A 197 5.64 -18.99 -13.90
C GLU A 197 5.96 -18.43 -12.51
N GLU A 198 6.30 -17.15 -12.45
CA GLU A 198 6.63 -16.47 -11.19
C GLU A 198 5.41 -16.39 -10.26
N PHE A 199 4.24 -15.99 -10.78
CA PHE A 199 3.03 -15.94 -9.99
C PHE A 199 2.62 -17.32 -9.49
N LYS A 200 2.57 -18.33 -10.36
CA LYS A 200 2.27 -19.72 -9.98
C LYS A 200 3.22 -20.28 -8.94
N LYS A 201 4.50 -19.93 -9.03
CA LYS A 201 5.53 -20.41 -8.11
C LYS A 201 5.41 -19.80 -6.71
N TYR A 202 5.09 -18.52 -6.61
CA TYR A 202 5.18 -17.80 -5.34
C TYR A 202 3.85 -17.37 -4.75
N HIS A 203 2.76 -17.44 -5.50
CA HIS A 203 1.43 -17.08 -4.99
C HIS A 203 0.91 -18.12 -4.02
N VAL A 204 0.29 -17.66 -2.95
CA VAL A 204 -0.45 -18.46 -1.97
C VAL A 204 -1.71 -17.71 -1.53
N LYS A 205 -2.84 -18.38 -1.52
CA LYS A 205 -4.09 -17.84 -0.97
C LYS A 205 -3.97 -17.66 0.54
N LEU A 206 -4.41 -16.53 1.04
CA LEU A 206 -4.34 -16.24 2.47
C LEU A 206 -5.56 -16.72 3.25
N ASP A 207 -6.64 -17.18 2.59
CA ASP A 207 -7.86 -17.61 3.27
C ASP A 207 -7.62 -18.71 4.31
N PRO A 208 -6.85 -19.78 4.05
CA PRO A 208 -6.58 -20.80 5.05
C PRO A 208 -5.77 -20.28 6.25
N ILE A 209 -4.87 -19.32 6.01
CA ILE A 209 -4.08 -18.69 7.07
C ILE A 209 -4.98 -17.80 7.93
N GLU A 210 -5.84 -17.01 7.30
CA GLU A 210 -6.81 -16.16 7.98
C GLU A 210 -7.79 -16.98 8.81
N GLU A 211 -8.33 -18.09 8.27
CA GLU A 211 -9.22 -18.99 8.97
C GLU A 211 -8.55 -19.59 10.21
N ARG A 212 -7.29 -20.02 10.11
CA ARG A 212 -6.55 -20.51 11.26
C ARG A 212 -6.35 -19.46 12.33
N LEU A 213 -5.95 -18.23 11.92
CA LEU A 213 -5.78 -17.11 12.86
C LEU A 213 -7.08 -16.67 13.50
N SER A 214 -8.20 -16.72 12.77
CA SER A 214 -9.51 -16.36 13.32
C SER A 214 -9.96 -17.28 14.46
N ARG A 215 -9.53 -18.55 14.46
CA ARG A 215 -9.86 -19.52 15.52
C ARG A 215 -9.09 -19.29 16.81
N VAL A 216 -7.93 -18.65 16.75
CA VAL A 216 -7.07 -18.40 17.92
C VAL A 216 -7.08 -16.94 18.35
N ALA A 217 -7.69 -16.06 17.58
CA ALA A 217 -7.80 -14.65 17.90
C ALA A 217 -8.66 -14.43 19.14
N SER A 218 -8.21 -13.56 20.05
CA SER A 218 -8.96 -13.12 21.24
C SER A 218 -10.13 -12.21 20.89
N SER A 219 -9.99 -11.40 19.83
CA SER A 219 -11.04 -10.53 19.30
C SER A 219 -10.78 -10.16 17.83
N VAL A 220 -11.83 -9.67 17.16
CA VAL A 220 -11.78 -9.21 15.77
C VAL A 220 -12.43 -7.84 15.68
N GLU A 221 -11.69 -6.87 15.14
CA GLU A 221 -12.18 -5.54 14.78
C GLU A 221 -12.31 -5.41 13.26
N PHE A 222 -13.13 -4.49 12.79
CA PHE A 222 -13.23 -4.18 11.37
C PHE A 222 -12.72 -2.76 11.09
N ASN A 223 -11.78 -2.65 10.15
CA ASN A 223 -11.29 -1.37 9.68
C ASN A 223 -12.26 -0.79 8.65
N ASP A 224 -12.58 0.52 8.73
CA ASP A 224 -13.44 1.23 7.75
C ASP A 224 -12.95 1.08 6.30
N LEU A 225 -11.63 1.05 6.10
CA LEU A 225 -11.04 0.90 4.77
C LEU A 225 -11.13 -0.56 4.32
N HIS A 226 -11.93 -0.82 3.27
CA HIS A 226 -12.19 -2.15 2.69
C HIS A 226 -12.89 -3.14 3.64
N ARG A 227 -13.42 -2.69 4.80
CA ARG A 227 -14.03 -3.53 5.85
C ARG A 227 -13.15 -4.72 6.24
N ARG A 228 -11.82 -4.53 6.17
CA ARG A 228 -10.88 -5.61 6.47
C ARG A 228 -10.90 -5.96 7.95
N PRO A 229 -10.99 -7.25 8.27
CA PRO A 229 -10.86 -7.69 9.65
C PRO A 229 -9.45 -7.45 10.16
N ARG A 230 -9.36 -7.14 11.44
CA ARG A 230 -8.15 -6.98 12.22
C ARG A 230 -8.25 -7.96 13.38
N TYR A 231 -7.37 -8.92 13.40
CA TYR A 231 -7.33 -9.99 14.39
C TYR A 231 -6.38 -9.64 15.51
N HIS A 232 -6.83 -9.77 16.74
CA HIS A 232 -6.02 -9.68 17.93
C HIS A 232 -5.58 -11.09 18.32
N VAL A 233 -4.32 -11.40 18.14
CA VAL A 233 -3.79 -12.76 18.24
C VAL A 233 -2.88 -12.86 19.48
N PRO A 234 -3.20 -13.70 20.47
CA PRO A 234 -2.32 -13.96 21.60
C PRO A 234 -0.99 -14.57 21.15
N SER A 235 0.11 -14.15 21.76
CA SER A 235 1.45 -14.68 21.56
C SER A 235 2.23 -14.68 22.87
N GLU A 236 3.43 -15.27 22.88
CA GLU A 236 4.28 -15.31 24.09
C GLU A 236 4.72 -13.89 24.52
N SER A 237 4.95 -12.98 23.58
CA SER A 237 5.34 -11.60 23.85
C SER A 237 4.15 -10.64 24.08
N GLY A 238 2.93 -11.14 24.13
CA GLY A 238 1.72 -10.35 24.33
C GLY A 238 0.69 -10.52 23.22
N GLU A 239 -0.08 -9.48 22.89
CA GLU A 239 -1.08 -9.52 21.85
C GLU A 239 -0.56 -8.88 20.55
N ALA A 240 -0.61 -9.62 19.45
CA ALA A 240 -0.31 -9.13 18.10
C ALA A 240 -1.57 -8.64 17.41
N VAL A 241 -1.43 -7.64 16.55
CA VAL A 241 -2.51 -7.16 15.68
C VAL A 241 -2.20 -7.51 14.23
N VAL A 242 -3.03 -8.34 13.61
CA VAL A 242 -2.83 -8.87 12.27
C VAL A 242 -3.97 -8.45 11.34
N GLU A 243 -3.64 -7.88 10.19
CA GLU A 243 -4.58 -7.53 9.12
C GLU A 243 -4.26 -8.34 7.85
N PHE A 244 -5.28 -8.72 7.10
CA PHE A 244 -5.13 -9.38 5.80
C PHE A 244 -5.41 -8.41 4.65
N VAL A 245 -4.63 -8.50 3.57
CA VAL A 245 -4.84 -7.79 2.31
C VAL A 245 -4.89 -8.82 1.20
N LYS A 246 -6.09 -9.17 0.76
CA LYS A 246 -6.37 -10.21 -0.24
C LYS A 246 -7.00 -9.56 -1.48
N PRO A 247 -6.20 -9.03 -2.41
CA PRO A 247 -6.73 -8.32 -3.58
C PRO A 247 -7.09 -9.23 -4.75
N MET A 248 -6.59 -10.48 -4.79
CA MET A 248 -6.75 -11.38 -5.93
C MET A 248 -8.14 -11.99 -5.96
N ARG A 249 -8.79 -11.91 -7.12
CA ARG A 249 -10.12 -12.47 -7.39
C ARG A 249 -11.17 -12.17 -6.28
N ASN A 250 -11.07 -10.99 -5.68
CA ASN A 250 -11.87 -10.58 -4.53
C ASN A 250 -12.76 -9.37 -4.89
N ALA A 251 -14.02 -9.66 -5.23
CA ALA A 251 -15.00 -8.65 -5.61
C ALA A 251 -15.35 -7.72 -4.44
N GLU A 252 -15.42 -8.23 -3.21
CA GLU A 252 -15.70 -7.40 -2.03
C GLU A 252 -14.59 -6.36 -1.79
N PHE A 253 -13.31 -6.77 -1.93
CA PHE A 253 -12.18 -5.87 -1.87
C PHE A 253 -12.27 -4.75 -2.92
N CYS A 254 -12.63 -5.10 -4.16
CA CYS A 254 -12.80 -4.14 -5.24
C CYS A 254 -14.00 -3.21 -5.03
N ASN A 255 -15.14 -3.74 -4.58
CA ASN A 255 -16.37 -2.97 -4.34
C ASN A 255 -16.22 -1.96 -3.20
N ASN A 256 -15.36 -2.24 -2.21
CA ASN A 256 -15.06 -1.34 -1.10
C ASN A 256 -13.82 -0.44 -1.34
N CYS A 257 -13.33 -0.35 -2.59
CA CYS A 257 -12.17 0.46 -2.92
C CYS A 257 -12.53 1.96 -2.98
N THR A 258 -11.89 2.78 -2.14
CA THR A 258 -12.09 4.23 -2.06
C THR A 258 -10.90 5.03 -2.58
N ARG A 259 -10.03 4.42 -3.40
CA ARG A 259 -8.78 5.03 -3.85
C ARG A 259 -8.84 5.53 -5.28
N LEU A 260 -8.16 6.64 -5.53
CA LEU A 260 -7.67 7.04 -6.84
C LEU A 260 -6.14 7.13 -6.75
N ARG A 261 -5.44 6.76 -7.82
CA ARG A 261 -3.97 6.80 -7.88
C ARG A 261 -3.50 7.95 -8.74
N VAL A 262 -2.29 8.42 -8.44
CA VAL A 262 -1.56 9.39 -9.26
C VAL A 262 -0.18 8.82 -9.54
N THR A 263 0.18 8.69 -10.80
CA THR A 263 1.51 8.20 -11.21
C THR A 263 2.58 9.28 -10.98
N SER A 264 3.85 8.90 -10.94
CA SER A 264 4.98 9.86 -10.82
C SER A 264 5.01 10.87 -11.96
N THR A 265 4.45 10.53 -13.10
CA THR A 265 4.33 11.37 -14.31
C THR A 265 3.01 12.14 -14.39
N GLY A 266 2.21 12.16 -13.30
CA GLY A 266 1.01 12.98 -13.18
C GLY A 266 -0.21 12.50 -13.94
N TYR A 267 -0.34 11.18 -14.14
CA TYR A 267 -1.59 10.61 -14.63
C TYR A 267 -2.49 10.19 -13.46
N LEU A 268 -3.77 10.50 -13.56
CA LEU A 268 -4.80 9.91 -12.70
C LEU A 268 -5.04 8.47 -13.18
N LYS A 269 -4.81 7.50 -12.28
CA LYS A 269 -4.92 6.06 -12.54
C LYS A 269 -6.05 5.48 -11.69
N PRO A 270 -7.20 5.10 -12.30
CA PRO A 270 -8.37 4.60 -11.58
C PRO A 270 -8.16 3.33 -10.79
N CYS A 271 -7.35 2.39 -11.30
CA CYS A 271 -7.06 1.11 -10.67
C CYS A 271 -5.58 0.74 -10.78
N LEU A 272 -5.04 0.00 -9.80
CA LEU A 272 -3.66 -0.52 -9.85
C LEU A 272 -3.48 -1.46 -11.04
N MET A 273 -4.44 -2.35 -11.23
CA MET A 273 -4.38 -3.47 -12.18
C MET A 273 -4.71 -3.08 -13.63
N ARG A 274 -5.10 -1.83 -13.89
CA ARG A 274 -5.44 -1.35 -15.24
C ARG A 274 -4.42 -0.34 -15.74
N GLY A 275 -4.12 -0.42 -17.04
CA GLY A 275 -3.20 0.47 -17.74
C GLY A 275 -3.81 1.24 -18.91
N ASP A 276 -5.13 1.10 -19.13
CA ASP A 276 -5.84 1.52 -20.35
C ASP A 276 -6.72 2.77 -20.19
N ASN A 277 -6.87 3.33 -18.98
CA ASN A 277 -7.88 4.35 -18.70
C ASN A 277 -7.35 5.57 -17.91
N TYR A 278 -6.13 5.98 -18.18
CA TYR A 278 -5.46 7.10 -17.51
C TYR A 278 -5.88 8.46 -18.05
N ASP A 279 -5.87 9.49 -17.19
CA ASP A 279 -6.04 10.90 -17.57
C ASP A 279 -4.81 11.71 -17.14
N ASN A 280 -4.21 12.46 -18.05
CA ASN A 280 -3.03 13.27 -17.77
C ASN A 280 -3.40 14.60 -17.14
N ILE A 281 -3.50 14.69 -15.82
CA ILE A 281 -3.79 15.94 -15.12
C ILE A 281 -2.59 16.88 -15.12
N LEU A 282 -1.35 16.36 -15.17
CA LEU A 282 -0.15 17.17 -15.14
C LEU A 282 -0.04 18.11 -16.36
N SER A 283 -0.42 17.60 -17.54
CA SER A 283 -0.38 18.42 -18.76
C SER A 283 -1.28 19.65 -18.67
N HIS A 284 -2.42 19.54 -17.99
CA HIS A 284 -3.37 20.64 -17.75
C HIS A 284 -2.84 21.62 -16.69
N ILE A 285 -2.20 21.10 -15.64
CA ILE A 285 -1.53 21.92 -14.62
C ILE A 285 -0.42 22.77 -15.25
N ARG A 286 0.42 22.16 -16.09
CA ARG A 286 1.54 22.85 -16.78
C ARG A 286 1.09 23.88 -17.79
N LYS A 287 -0.09 23.72 -18.37
CA LYS A 287 -0.74 24.74 -19.21
C LYS A 287 -1.41 25.85 -18.41
N ASN A 288 -1.32 25.78 -17.08
CA ASN A 288 -1.94 26.71 -16.16
C ASN A 288 -3.46 26.85 -16.34
N GLU A 289 -4.13 25.74 -16.69
CA GLU A 289 -5.58 25.70 -16.79
C GLU A 289 -6.25 25.96 -15.43
N ASP A 290 -7.48 26.44 -15.46
CA ASP A 290 -8.23 26.84 -14.29
C ASP A 290 -8.67 25.63 -13.45
N ASP A 291 -9.13 25.89 -12.22
CA ASP A 291 -9.55 24.85 -11.28
C ASP A 291 -10.77 24.08 -11.78
N LYS A 292 -11.67 24.70 -12.53
CA LYS A 292 -12.85 24.04 -13.09
C LYS A 292 -12.43 22.92 -14.05
N LYS A 293 -11.45 23.18 -14.91
CA LYS A 293 -10.94 22.20 -15.86
C LYS A 293 -10.28 21.01 -15.14
N LEU A 294 -9.52 21.29 -14.07
CA LEU A 294 -8.91 20.25 -13.25
C LEU A 294 -9.96 19.44 -12.49
N ASP A 295 -11.03 20.08 -12.01
CA ASP A 295 -12.15 19.40 -11.35
C ASP A 295 -12.89 18.48 -12.32
N ASP A 296 -13.19 18.94 -13.54
CA ASP A 296 -13.85 18.14 -14.58
C ASP A 296 -13.00 16.90 -14.92
N LEU A 297 -11.68 17.07 -15.05
CA LEU A 297 -10.76 15.98 -15.35
C LEU A 297 -10.70 14.96 -14.19
N PHE A 298 -10.63 15.46 -12.97
CA PHE A 298 -10.64 14.60 -11.76
C PHE A 298 -11.93 13.77 -11.68
N LEU A 299 -13.08 14.41 -11.87
CA LEU A 299 -14.37 13.74 -11.84
C LEU A 299 -14.52 12.72 -12.97
N ASN A 300 -14.05 13.03 -14.18
CA ASN A 300 -14.06 12.08 -15.29
C ASN A 300 -13.19 10.85 -14.97
N SER A 301 -12.02 11.05 -14.37
CA SER A 301 -11.17 9.95 -13.96
C SER A 301 -11.81 9.10 -12.84
N VAL A 302 -12.54 9.72 -11.92
CA VAL A 302 -13.31 8.99 -10.89
C VAL A 302 -14.39 8.14 -11.54
N LYS A 303 -15.12 8.61 -12.55
CA LYS A 303 -16.14 7.84 -13.27
C LYS A 303 -15.58 6.65 -14.03
N LYS A 304 -14.29 6.67 -14.42
CA LYS A 304 -13.60 5.53 -15.06
C LYS A 304 -13.21 4.41 -14.08
N ARG A 305 -13.40 4.62 -12.78
CA ARG A 305 -13.14 3.56 -11.79
C ARG A 305 -14.22 2.50 -11.90
N GLU A 306 -13.80 1.26 -12.00
CA GLU A 306 -14.66 0.07 -11.92
C GLU A 306 -14.00 -1.00 -11.05
N PRO A 307 -14.76 -1.93 -10.44
CA PRO A 307 -14.20 -3.11 -9.80
C PRO A 307 -13.37 -3.91 -10.82
N TYR A 308 -12.12 -4.20 -10.51
CA TYR A 308 -11.27 -5.03 -11.36
C TYR A 308 -11.70 -6.50 -11.29
N TRP A 309 -11.91 -6.98 -10.06
CA TRP A 309 -12.49 -8.28 -9.80
C TRP A 309 -13.97 -8.12 -9.49
N LYS A 310 -14.80 -8.93 -10.13
CA LYS A 310 -16.25 -8.98 -9.97
C LYS A 310 -16.65 -10.36 -9.47
N LYS A 311 -17.92 -10.55 -9.06
CA LYS A 311 -18.39 -11.85 -8.52
C LYS A 311 -18.18 -13.02 -9.48
N GLU A 312 -18.31 -12.78 -10.77
CA GLU A 312 -18.06 -13.79 -11.82
C GLU A 312 -16.58 -14.20 -11.91
N ASP A 313 -15.67 -13.43 -11.33
CA ASP A 313 -14.24 -13.75 -11.29
C ASP A 313 -13.83 -14.58 -10.04
N GLU A 314 -14.74 -14.71 -9.08
CA GLU A 314 -14.57 -15.52 -7.88
C GLU A 314 -14.79 -16.99 -8.27
N ILE A 315 -13.73 -17.68 -8.72
CA ILE A 315 -13.78 -19.10 -9.02
C ILE A 315 -13.65 -19.87 -7.72
N GLU A 316 -14.55 -20.82 -7.46
CA GLU A 316 -14.36 -21.88 -6.48
C GLU A 316 -13.17 -22.73 -6.90
N ASP A 317 -12.02 -22.43 -6.38
CA ASP A 317 -10.81 -23.21 -6.61
C ASP A 317 -10.69 -24.26 -5.51
N SER A 318 -10.93 -25.51 -5.87
CA SER A 318 -10.74 -26.67 -5.03
C SER A 318 -9.25 -27.02 -4.82
N GLY A 319 -8.36 -26.05 -4.82
CA GLY A 319 -6.92 -26.21 -4.68
C GLY A 319 -6.53 -26.77 -3.32
N GLN A 320 -5.96 -27.97 -3.34
CA GLN A 320 -5.35 -28.61 -2.17
C GLN A 320 -4.27 -27.75 -1.55
N VAL A 321 -4.47 -27.39 -0.31
CA VAL A 321 -3.45 -26.70 0.51
C VAL A 321 -2.51 -27.76 1.07
N PHE A 322 -1.29 -27.80 0.58
CA PHE A 322 -0.24 -28.62 1.20
C PHE A 322 0.25 -27.91 2.48
N TRP A 323 -0.15 -28.43 3.62
CA TRP A 323 0.41 -28.04 4.90
C TRP A 323 1.65 -28.89 5.18
N VAL A 324 2.71 -28.23 5.62
CA VAL A 324 3.84 -28.90 6.26
C VAL A 324 3.30 -29.54 7.54
N SER A 325 3.53 -30.84 7.67
CA SER A 325 3.10 -31.70 8.76
C SER A 325 3.47 -31.15 10.13
N GLU A 326 2.56 -31.36 11.06
CA GLU A 326 2.79 -31.24 12.48
C GLU A 326 4.09 -31.95 12.88
N GLY A 327 5.03 -31.25 13.48
CA GLY A 327 6.21 -31.75 14.15
C GLY A 327 6.42 -30.92 15.39
#